data_6ad4a96dd373100e44f4ed3bd7637739
#
_entry.id   6ad4a96dd373100e44f4ed3bd7637739
#
_cell.length_a   1.000
_cell.length_b   1.000
_cell.length_c   1.000
_cell.angle_alpha   90.00
_cell.angle_beta   90.00
_cell.angle_gamma   90.00
#
_symmetry.space_group_name_H-M   'P 1'
#
loop_
_entity.id
_entity.type
_entity.pdbx_description
1 polymer ?
#
loop_
_entity_poly.entity_id
_entity_poly.type
_entity_poly.pdbx_seq_one_letter_code
_entity_poly.pdbx_strand_id
1 'polypeptide(L)'
;MNIQQYHTNRSLPIRTRPALWKILILCLLLSGCSQLTPEKFYQQAQQMGLKRNVIQVGAFPLVYYSRNYTQGTPQLHLYLGGDGFPWHGIMTHSDDPSPHNPLVLRLMQQDKTPSLYLGRPCYQGFANQAPCNYRLWTSARYSPEIINTLIQAIKKLVKTYQVQQLTLVGYSGGGTIATLVARHIPEVTTLVTIAGGLDTSAWTTHHGFSPLSESLNPALQPPLPAKILQIHMQGNRDINIPPELSSRFLKQQTNITILKYAAADHTCCWQKHWPAVLKHIKKTTHNSTQNR
;
A
#
# COMPACT_ATOMS: atom_id res chain seq x y z
N MET A 1 18.12 -36.53 -89.82
CA MET A 1 18.86 -36.67 -88.60
C MET A 1 18.10 -35.94 -87.52
N ASN A 2 17.18 -36.62 -86.79
CA ASN A 2 16.28 -36.06 -85.78
C ASN A 2 16.92 -36.19 -84.41
N ILE A 3 17.05 -35.07 -83.64
CA ILE A 3 17.41 -35.04 -82.23
C ILE A 3 16.16 -34.57 -81.50
N GLN A 4 15.55 -35.53 -80.72
CA GLN A 4 14.49 -35.25 -79.78
C GLN A 4 15.11 -34.77 -78.47
N GLN A 5 14.70 -33.58 -78.00
CA GLN A 5 14.98 -33.09 -76.64
C GLN A 5 13.91 -33.60 -75.68
N TYR A 6 14.32 -34.37 -74.70
CA TYR A 6 13.48 -34.73 -73.56
C TYR A 6 13.57 -33.64 -72.47
N HIS A 7 12.47 -32.94 -72.24
CA HIS A 7 12.31 -32.13 -71.04
C HIS A 7 11.75 -32.97 -69.89
N THR A 8 12.54 -33.21 -68.88
CA THR A 8 12.07 -33.82 -67.63
C THR A 8 11.79 -32.71 -66.62
N ASN A 9 10.49 -32.38 -66.41
CA ASN A 9 10.03 -31.59 -65.29
C ASN A 9 10.08 -32.39 -64.01
N ARG A 10 11.05 -32.10 -63.14
CA ARG A 10 11.04 -32.60 -61.74
C ARG A 10 10.46 -31.54 -60.84
N SER A 11 9.20 -31.69 -60.44
CA SER A 11 8.59 -30.98 -59.32
C SER A 11 9.13 -31.53 -58.03
N LEU A 12 9.84 -30.73 -57.25
CA LEU A 12 10.29 -31.05 -55.90
C LEU A 12 9.10 -30.94 -54.93
N PRO A 13 8.86 -31.94 -54.04
CA PRO A 13 7.79 -31.85 -53.07
C PRO A 13 8.18 -30.84 -51.97
N ILE A 14 7.34 -29.86 -51.74
CA ILE A 14 7.43 -28.93 -50.58
C ILE A 14 7.13 -29.77 -49.35
N ARG A 15 8.19 -30.22 -48.65
CA ARG A 15 8.08 -30.84 -47.32
C ARG A 15 7.75 -29.76 -46.32
N THR A 16 6.49 -29.56 -46.00
CA THR A 16 6.05 -28.76 -44.85
C THR A 16 6.53 -29.47 -43.58
N ARG A 17 7.46 -28.82 -42.85
CA ARG A 17 7.98 -29.33 -41.58
C ARG A 17 6.95 -29.03 -40.47
N PRO A 18 6.22 -30.02 -39.92
CA PRO A 18 5.19 -29.80 -38.88
C PRO A 18 5.81 -29.38 -37.53
N ALA A 19 7.14 -29.39 -37.42
CA ALA A 19 7.84 -28.94 -36.20
C ALA A 19 7.82 -27.42 -35.98
N LEU A 20 7.84 -26.64 -37.04
CA LEU A 20 7.84 -25.16 -36.92
C LEU A 20 6.52 -24.61 -36.37
N TRP A 21 5.40 -25.22 -36.72
CA TRP A 21 4.08 -24.79 -36.20
C TRP A 21 3.90 -25.13 -34.72
N LYS A 22 4.43 -26.27 -34.29
CA LYS A 22 4.42 -26.64 -32.86
C LYS A 22 5.28 -25.71 -32.00
N ILE A 23 6.43 -25.25 -32.52
CA ILE A 23 7.30 -24.28 -31.85
C ILE A 23 6.62 -22.90 -31.79
N LEU A 24 5.94 -22.47 -32.86
CA LEU A 24 5.23 -21.19 -32.88
C LEU A 24 4.06 -21.15 -31.87
N ILE A 25 3.31 -22.25 -31.78
CA ILE A 25 2.22 -22.39 -30.78
C ILE A 25 2.77 -22.44 -29.37
N LEU A 26 3.90 -23.11 -29.12
CA LEU A 26 4.54 -23.16 -27.81
C LEU A 26 5.09 -21.80 -27.37
N CYS A 27 5.63 -21.00 -28.28
CA CYS A 27 6.07 -19.62 -28.01
C CYS A 27 4.91 -18.67 -27.68
N LEU A 28 3.73 -18.86 -28.29
CA LEU A 28 2.51 -18.09 -27.98
C LEU A 28 1.92 -18.41 -26.60
N LEU A 29 2.15 -19.62 -26.09
CA LEU A 29 1.71 -20.03 -24.75
C LEU A 29 2.64 -19.54 -23.63
N LEU A 30 3.88 -19.14 -23.94
CA LEU A 30 4.85 -18.61 -22.98
C LEU A 30 4.80 -17.08 -22.80
N SER A 31 3.97 -16.37 -23.56
CA SER A 31 3.83 -14.89 -23.49
C SER A 31 2.97 -14.43 -22.30
N GLY A 32 2.58 -15.31 -21.41
CA GLY A 32 1.93 -14.99 -20.14
C GLY A 32 2.90 -14.44 -19.09
N CYS A 33 3.68 -13.39 -19.42
CA CYS A 33 4.28 -12.53 -18.40
C CYS A 33 3.13 -11.93 -17.60
N SER A 34 2.83 -12.51 -16.44
CA SER A 34 1.87 -11.95 -15.51
C SER A 34 2.41 -10.59 -15.04
N GLN A 35 2.12 -9.52 -15.77
CA GLN A 35 2.32 -8.18 -15.26
C GLN A 35 1.55 -8.10 -13.94
N LEU A 36 2.29 -7.79 -12.87
CA LEU A 36 1.71 -7.50 -11.56
C LEU A 36 1.04 -6.12 -11.67
N THR A 37 -0.18 -6.10 -12.19
CA THR A 37 -0.93 -4.90 -12.52
C THR A 37 -1.83 -4.49 -11.34
N PRO A 38 -2.33 -3.25 -11.30
CA PRO A 38 -3.40 -2.80 -10.41
C PRO A 38 -4.58 -3.77 -10.38
N GLU A 39 -4.86 -4.43 -11.50
CA GLU A 39 -5.89 -5.45 -11.65
C GLU A 39 -5.67 -6.65 -10.73
N LYS A 40 -4.43 -7.12 -10.57
CA LYS A 40 -4.11 -8.24 -9.66
C LYS A 40 -4.39 -7.87 -8.19
N PHE A 41 -4.09 -6.65 -7.78
CA PHE A 41 -4.44 -6.18 -6.43
C PHE A 41 -5.96 -6.18 -6.24
N TYR A 42 -6.71 -5.68 -7.23
CA TYR A 42 -8.17 -5.70 -7.21
C TYR A 42 -8.74 -7.13 -7.16
N GLN A 43 -8.25 -8.04 -7.99
CA GLN A 43 -8.67 -9.45 -7.98
C GLN A 43 -8.42 -10.11 -6.63
N GLN A 44 -7.27 -9.87 -6.00
CA GLN A 44 -6.97 -10.37 -4.66
C GLN A 44 -7.92 -9.79 -3.60
N ALA A 45 -8.22 -8.49 -3.66
CA ALA A 45 -9.19 -7.86 -2.77
C ALA A 45 -10.60 -8.48 -2.95
N GLN A 46 -11.01 -8.72 -4.18
CA GLN A 46 -12.28 -9.36 -4.52
C GLN A 46 -12.36 -10.80 -3.99
N GLN A 47 -11.28 -11.59 -4.15
CA GLN A 47 -11.18 -12.95 -3.58
C GLN A 47 -11.27 -12.95 -2.04
N MET A 48 -10.84 -11.86 -1.39
CA MET A 48 -10.99 -11.66 0.06
C MET A 48 -12.39 -11.17 0.46
N GLY A 49 -13.34 -11.05 -0.49
CA GLY A 49 -14.70 -10.55 -0.23
C GLY A 49 -14.77 -9.05 0.05
N LEU A 50 -13.75 -8.28 -0.34
CA LEU A 50 -13.71 -6.84 -0.13
C LEU A 50 -14.44 -6.11 -1.25
N LYS A 51 -15.33 -5.17 -0.88
CA LYS A 51 -16.07 -4.34 -1.84
C LYS A 51 -15.24 -3.13 -2.23
N ARG A 52 -14.92 -3.02 -3.54
CA ARG A 52 -14.23 -1.85 -4.12
C ARG A 52 -15.20 -0.69 -4.27
N ASN A 53 -14.77 0.48 -3.82
CA ASN A 53 -15.47 1.75 -3.96
C ASN A 53 -14.48 2.83 -4.40
N VAL A 54 -14.99 3.96 -4.88
CA VAL A 54 -14.18 5.13 -5.23
C VAL A 54 -14.74 6.35 -4.50
N ILE A 55 -13.86 7.15 -3.93
CA ILE A 55 -14.18 8.45 -3.32
C ILE A 55 -13.45 9.55 -4.07
N GLN A 56 -14.19 10.58 -4.49
CA GLN A 56 -13.61 11.75 -5.16
C GLN A 56 -13.23 12.82 -4.15
N VAL A 57 -11.99 13.31 -4.23
CA VAL A 57 -11.48 14.43 -3.42
C VAL A 57 -10.79 15.43 -4.33
N GLY A 58 -11.44 16.57 -4.59
CA GLY A 58 -10.97 17.49 -5.61
C GLY A 58 -10.82 16.79 -6.96
N ALA A 59 -9.65 16.89 -7.58
CA ALA A 59 -9.34 16.23 -8.83
C ALA A 59 -8.89 14.76 -8.67
N PHE A 60 -8.70 14.27 -7.42
CA PHE A 60 -8.19 12.93 -7.17
C PHE A 60 -9.29 11.92 -6.87
N PRO A 61 -9.49 10.88 -7.70
CA PRO A 61 -10.21 9.68 -7.33
C PRO A 61 -9.32 8.78 -6.47
N LEU A 62 -9.85 8.26 -5.35
CA LEU A 62 -9.18 7.30 -4.49
C LEU A 62 -10.01 6.03 -4.37
N VAL A 63 -9.37 4.88 -4.54
CA VAL A 63 -10.01 3.58 -4.28
C VAL A 63 -10.03 3.34 -2.78
N TYR A 64 -11.16 2.82 -2.28
CA TYR A 64 -11.19 2.25 -0.95
C TYR A 64 -11.95 0.90 -0.96
N TYR A 65 -11.57 0.03 -0.05
CA TYR A 65 -12.22 -1.27 0.15
C TYR A 65 -12.84 -1.31 1.53
N SER A 66 -14.07 -1.86 1.61
CA SER A 66 -14.81 -1.94 2.87
C SER A 66 -15.08 -3.39 3.28
N ARG A 67 -15.10 -3.62 4.61
CA ARG A 67 -15.36 -4.93 5.21
C ARG A 67 -16.10 -4.78 6.54
N ASN A 68 -17.01 -5.73 6.84
CA ASN A 68 -17.75 -5.85 8.10
C ASN A 68 -18.53 -4.58 8.49
N TYR A 69 -18.87 -3.74 7.51
CA TYR A 69 -19.59 -2.51 7.81
C TYR A 69 -21.08 -2.79 8.09
N THR A 70 -21.55 -2.30 9.23
CA THR A 70 -22.95 -2.13 9.57
C THR A 70 -23.19 -0.67 9.89
N GLN A 71 -24.31 -0.12 9.42
CA GLN A 71 -24.64 1.30 9.64
C GLN A 71 -24.66 1.65 11.13
N GLY A 72 -24.05 2.77 11.51
CA GLY A 72 -24.05 3.25 12.91
C GLY A 72 -22.98 2.61 13.80
N THR A 73 -21.96 1.95 13.23
CA THR A 73 -20.86 1.43 14.04
C THR A 73 -19.92 2.57 14.49
N PRO A 74 -19.79 2.84 15.80
CA PRO A 74 -19.04 3.99 16.29
C PRO A 74 -17.52 3.83 16.12
N GLN A 75 -17.04 2.61 15.95
CA GLN A 75 -15.62 2.29 15.83
C GLN A 75 -15.28 1.83 14.42
N LEU A 76 -14.19 2.37 13.86
CA LEU A 76 -13.69 1.99 12.55
C LEU A 76 -12.17 1.84 12.58
N HIS A 77 -11.64 0.83 11.90
CA HIS A 77 -10.22 0.71 11.61
C HIS A 77 -9.96 1.08 10.14
N LEU A 78 -9.10 2.06 9.91
CA LEU A 78 -8.71 2.49 8.56
C LEU A 78 -7.27 2.10 8.27
N TYR A 79 -7.10 1.30 7.24
CA TYR A 79 -5.85 0.71 6.82
C TYR A 79 -5.23 1.48 5.66
N LEU A 80 -3.94 1.78 5.75
CA LEU A 80 -3.15 2.50 4.75
C LEU A 80 -1.97 1.64 4.30
N GLY A 81 -1.88 1.37 3.01
CA GLY A 81 -0.80 0.58 2.42
C GLY A 81 0.51 1.32 2.28
N GLY A 82 1.60 0.56 2.08
CA GLY A 82 2.93 1.10 1.81
C GLY A 82 3.02 1.88 0.49
N ASP A 83 4.24 2.29 0.14
CA ASP A 83 4.50 3.10 -1.07
C ASP A 83 4.31 2.32 -2.38
N GLY A 84 4.10 1.00 -2.30
CA GLY A 84 3.97 0.17 -3.49
C GLY A 84 5.28 0.05 -4.27
N PHE A 85 5.18 0.22 -5.59
CA PHE A 85 6.32 0.12 -6.51
C PHE A 85 6.51 1.43 -7.27
N PRO A 86 7.08 2.45 -6.64
CA PRO A 86 7.28 3.77 -7.27
C PRO A 86 8.30 3.74 -8.42
N TRP A 87 9.18 2.73 -8.45
CA TRP A 87 10.27 2.62 -9.41
C TRP A 87 10.36 1.23 -10.03
N HIS A 88 10.67 1.17 -11.33
CA HIS A 88 11.19 -0.01 -12.02
C HIS A 88 12.71 0.07 -12.07
N GLY A 89 13.40 -0.76 -11.27
CA GLY A 89 14.85 -0.62 -11.09
C GLY A 89 15.25 0.70 -10.42
N ILE A 90 16.37 1.30 -10.86
CA ILE A 90 16.95 2.46 -10.20
C ILE A 90 16.56 3.80 -10.87
N MET A 91 16.24 3.78 -12.16
CA MET A 91 16.15 4.98 -12.99
C MET A 91 14.75 5.26 -13.58
N THR A 92 13.87 4.27 -13.63
CA THR A 92 12.58 4.40 -14.30
C THR A 92 11.45 4.42 -13.28
N HIS A 93 10.63 5.47 -13.26
CA HIS A 93 9.43 5.49 -12.43
C HIS A 93 8.37 4.51 -12.97
N SER A 94 7.54 3.99 -12.08
CA SER A 94 6.40 3.15 -12.46
C SER A 94 5.32 3.95 -13.16
N ASP A 95 4.62 3.31 -14.10
CA ASP A 95 3.40 3.84 -14.71
C ASP A 95 2.20 3.76 -13.76
N ASP A 96 2.19 2.80 -12.84
CA ASP A 96 1.25 2.71 -11.71
C ASP A 96 1.98 2.15 -10.49
N PRO A 97 2.10 2.94 -9.40
CA PRO A 97 2.87 2.57 -8.21
C PRO A 97 2.11 1.64 -7.26
N SER A 98 0.95 1.11 -7.63
CA SER A 98 0.10 0.29 -6.76
C SER A 98 0.85 -0.90 -6.15
N PRO A 99 0.54 -1.25 -4.89
CA PRO A 99 1.18 -2.38 -4.24
C PRO A 99 0.86 -3.70 -4.95
N HIS A 100 1.85 -4.56 -5.11
CA HIS A 100 1.66 -5.92 -5.62
C HIS A 100 1.35 -6.93 -4.51
N ASN A 101 1.82 -6.65 -3.29
CA ASN A 101 1.58 -7.48 -2.12
C ASN A 101 0.44 -6.89 -1.27
N PRO A 102 -0.70 -7.59 -1.15
CA PRO A 102 -1.85 -7.09 -0.39
C PRO A 102 -1.73 -7.35 1.13
N LEU A 103 -0.52 -7.23 1.71
CA LEU A 103 -0.30 -7.49 3.13
C LEU A 103 -1.34 -6.79 4.01
N VAL A 104 -1.59 -5.51 3.75
CA VAL A 104 -2.53 -4.71 4.54
C VAL A 104 -3.97 -5.22 4.43
N LEU A 105 -4.39 -5.68 3.23
CA LEU A 105 -5.70 -6.32 3.06
C LEU A 105 -5.80 -7.64 3.84
N ARG A 106 -4.71 -8.43 3.90
CA ARG A 106 -4.66 -9.66 4.70
C ARG A 106 -4.72 -9.38 6.21
N LEU A 107 -4.13 -8.28 6.68
CA LEU A 107 -4.29 -7.82 8.06
C LEU A 107 -5.74 -7.40 8.34
N MET A 108 -6.31 -6.61 7.44
CA MET A 108 -7.72 -6.20 7.50
C MET A 108 -8.68 -7.41 7.48
N GLN A 109 -8.35 -8.48 6.78
CA GLN A 109 -9.15 -9.70 6.73
C GLN A 109 -9.25 -10.41 8.10
N GLN A 110 -8.25 -10.28 8.95
CA GLN A 110 -8.25 -10.85 10.31
C GLN A 110 -8.99 -9.96 11.32
N ASP A 111 -9.30 -8.72 10.94
CA ASP A 111 -9.99 -7.76 11.79
C ASP A 111 -11.49 -8.01 11.80
N LYS A 112 -12.07 -8.13 12.99
CA LYS A 112 -13.52 -8.27 13.18
C LYS A 112 -14.23 -6.93 13.33
N THR A 113 -13.49 -5.86 13.60
CA THR A 113 -14.00 -4.49 13.64
C THR A 113 -14.34 -4.03 12.22
N PRO A 114 -15.40 -3.24 12.00
CA PRO A 114 -15.62 -2.59 10.72
C PRO A 114 -14.37 -1.90 10.24
N SER A 115 -13.99 -2.16 9.00
CA SER A 115 -12.70 -1.71 8.50
C SER A 115 -12.75 -1.25 7.06
N LEU A 116 -11.94 -0.23 6.77
CA LEU A 116 -11.71 0.31 5.45
C LEU A 116 -10.21 0.24 5.11
N TYR A 117 -9.87 -0.13 3.89
CA TYR A 117 -8.58 0.18 3.30
C TYR A 117 -8.75 1.40 2.43
N LEU A 118 -7.92 2.42 2.59
CA LEU A 118 -7.89 3.59 1.73
C LEU A 118 -6.61 3.59 0.88
N GLY A 119 -6.79 3.57 -0.43
CA GLY A 119 -5.72 3.77 -1.39
C GLY A 119 -5.22 5.20 -1.40
N ARG A 120 -4.14 5.43 -2.14
CA ARG A 120 -3.55 6.76 -2.31
C ARG A 120 -4.06 7.44 -3.57
N PRO A 121 -4.02 8.78 -3.65
CA PRO A 121 -4.14 9.47 -4.93
C PRO A 121 -3.17 8.92 -5.96
N CYS A 122 -3.58 8.81 -7.21
CA CYS A 122 -2.76 8.32 -8.33
C CYS A 122 -2.36 6.84 -8.29
N TYR A 123 -3.02 6.03 -7.46
CA TYR A 123 -2.81 4.59 -7.37
C TYR A 123 -4.02 3.82 -7.92
N GLN A 124 -3.85 2.52 -8.14
CA GLN A 124 -4.93 1.57 -8.42
C GLN A 124 -5.71 1.89 -9.69
N GLY A 125 -4.98 2.20 -10.77
CA GLY A 125 -5.50 2.49 -12.10
C GLY A 125 -5.75 3.97 -12.37
N PHE A 126 -5.39 4.87 -11.45
CA PHE A 126 -5.56 6.31 -11.63
C PHE A 126 -4.27 7.08 -11.92
N ALA A 127 -3.13 6.41 -12.05
CA ALA A 127 -1.83 7.04 -12.24
C ALA A 127 -1.74 7.92 -13.52
N ASN A 128 -2.45 7.52 -14.59
CA ASN A 128 -2.45 8.22 -15.87
C ASN A 128 -3.54 9.30 -16.01
N GLN A 129 -4.28 9.59 -14.93
CA GLN A 129 -5.32 10.62 -14.94
C GLN A 129 -4.78 11.93 -14.35
N ALA A 130 -5.06 13.07 -15.00
CA ALA A 130 -4.73 14.37 -14.44
C ALA A 130 -5.42 14.56 -13.08
N PRO A 131 -4.73 15.14 -12.10
CA PRO A 131 -3.43 15.80 -12.11
C PRO A 131 -2.24 14.88 -11.80
N CYS A 132 -2.41 13.55 -11.83
CA CYS A 132 -1.38 12.59 -11.44
C CYS A 132 -0.13 12.68 -12.32
N ASN A 133 1.02 12.59 -11.70
CA ASN A 133 2.33 12.52 -12.31
C ASN A 133 3.29 11.77 -11.37
N TYR A 134 4.40 11.27 -11.92
CA TYR A 134 5.35 10.41 -11.20
C TYR A 134 5.92 11.03 -9.91
N ARG A 135 5.99 12.34 -9.76
CA ARG A 135 6.46 13.00 -8.54
C ARG A 135 5.58 12.65 -7.34
N LEU A 136 4.26 12.50 -7.56
CA LEU A 136 3.28 12.22 -6.50
C LEU A 136 3.41 10.82 -5.88
N TRP A 137 4.20 9.93 -6.49
CA TRP A 137 4.56 8.64 -5.88
C TRP A 137 6.06 8.42 -5.72
N THR A 138 6.88 9.44 -6.07
CA THR A 138 8.33 9.45 -5.83
C THR A 138 8.71 10.54 -4.82
N SER A 139 9.27 11.67 -5.22
CA SER A 139 9.78 12.73 -4.33
C SER A 139 8.68 13.43 -3.51
N ALA A 140 7.49 13.58 -4.06
CA ALA A 140 6.34 14.26 -3.46
C ALA A 140 5.29 13.31 -2.84
N ARG A 141 5.65 12.03 -2.58
CA ARG A 141 4.71 10.98 -2.12
C ARG A 141 4.02 11.27 -0.79
N TYR A 142 4.56 12.17 0.00
CA TYR A 142 3.99 12.68 1.26
C TYR A 142 3.88 14.21 1.23
N SER A 143 3.74 14.80 0.05
CA SER A 143 3.60 16.25 -0.10
C SER A 143 2.36 16.77 0.66
N PRO A 144 2.33 18.06 0.99
CA PRO A 144 1.13 18.69 1.57
C PRO A 144 -0.13 18.42 0.75
N GLU A 145 -0.03 18.39 -0.59
CA GLU A 145 -1.15 18.09 -1.49
C GLU A 145 -1.69 16.67 -1.25
N ILE A 146 -0.82 15.66 -1.25
CA ILE A 146 -1.20 14.25 -1.02
C ILE A 146 -1.76 14.07 0.39
N ILE A 147 -1.12 14.63 1.41
CA ILE A 147 -1.57 14.53 2.80
C ILE A 147 -2.91 15.22 2.99
N ASN A 148 -3.11 16.43 2.45
CA ASN A 148 -4.40 17.15 2.53
C ASN A 148 -5.51 16.39 1.79
N THR A 149 -5.22 15.81 0.64
CA THR A 149 -6.19 14.97 -0.10
C THR A 149 -6.63 13.77 0.75
N LEU A 150 -5.69 13.08 1.40
CA LEU A 150 -5.99 11.94 2.28
C LEU A 150 -6.76 12.37 3.53
N ILE A 151 -6.43 13.52 4.14
CA ILE A 151 -7.20 14.09 5.27
C ILE A 151 -8.65 14.31 4.86
N GLN A 152 -8.89 14.92 3.70
CA GLN A 152 -10.24 15.17 3.20
C GLN A 152 -10.99 13.86 2.88
N ALA A 153 -10.30 12.88 2.27
CA ALA A 153 -10.88 11.55 2.03
C ALA A 153 -11.32 10.90 3.33
N ILE A 154 -10.43 10.87 4.34
CA ILE A 154 -10.73 10.26 5.63
C ILE A 154 -11.88 10.99 6.33
N LYS A 155 -11.91 12.32 6.35
CA LYS A 155 -13.02 13.09 6.92
C LYS A 155 -14.36 12.80 6.23
N LYS A 156 -14.38 12.67 4.90
CA LYS A 156 -15.57 12.24 4.16
C LYS A 156 -16.02 10.84 4.57
N LEU A 157 -15.09 9.89 4.68
CA LEU A 157 -15.38 8.51 5.12
C LEU A 157 -15.90 8.50 6.57
N VAL A 158 -15.25 9.20 7.50
CA VAL A 158 -15.67 9.36 8.89
C VAL A 158 -17.12 9.87 8.96
N LYS A 159 -17.47 10.88 8.18
CA LYS A 159 -18.83 11.42 8.09
C LYS A 159 -19.81 10.41 7.49
N THR A 160 -19.46 9.78 6.38
CA THR A 160 -20.30 8.79 5.68
C THR A 160 -20.62 7.59 6.56
N TYR A 161 -19.64 7.12 7.32
CA TYR A 161 -19.75 5.95 8.18
C TYR A 161 -20.14 6.29 9.62
N GLN A 162 -20.35 7.58 9.95
CA GLN A 162 -20.72 8.08 11.28
C GLN A 162 -19.77 7.62 12.39
N VAL A 163 -18.47 7.62 12.07
CA VAL A 163 -17.40 7.14 12.96
C VAL A 163 -17.21 8.11 14.12
N GLN A 164 -17.12 7.58 15.34
CA GLN A 164 -16.81 8.35 16.56
C GLN A 164 -15.37 8.06 17.03
N GLN A 165 -14.86 6.86 16.81
CA GLN A 165 -13.52 6.43 17.18
C GLN A 165 -12.85 5.78 15.98
N LEU A 166 -11.75 6.37 15.55
CA LEU A 166 -10.98 5.91 14.41
C LEU A 166 -9.62 5.38 14.86
N THR A 167 -9.31 4.14 14.48
CA THR A 167 -7.96 3.59 14.53
C THR A 167 -7.33 3.68 13.15
N LEU A 168 -6.20 4.37 13.03
CA LEU A 168 -5.39 4.38 11.82
C LEU A 168 -4.35 3.26 11.88
N VAL A 169 -4.28 2.43 10.86
CA VAL A 169 -3.29 1.34 10.73
C VAL A 169 -2.49 1.58 9.46
N GLY A 170 -1.21 1.89 9.60
CA GLY A 170 -0.34 2.17 8.45
C GLY A 170 0.85 1.22 8.37
N TYR A 171 1.08 0.63 7.19
CA TYR A 171 2.23 -0.21 6.90
C TYR A 171 3.26 0.53 6.04
N SER A 172 4.55 0.46 6.43
CA SER A 172 5.66 1.08 5.68
C SER A 172 5.38 2.58 5.44
N GLY A 173 5.39 3.07 4.21
CA GLY A 173 4.98 4.43 3.87
C GLY A 173 3.53 4.77 4.23
N GLY A 174 2.65 3.78 4.40
CA GLY A 174 1.32 3.99 4.98
C GLY A 174 1.39 4.39 6.46
N GLY A 175 2.42 3.93 7.19
CA GLY A 175 2.73 4.39 8.54
C GLY A 175 3.14 5.86 8.58
N THR A 176 3.92 6.31 7.60
CA THR A 176 4.26 7.72 7.39
C THR A 176 2.98 8.56 7.20
N ILE A 177 2.11 8.13 6.29
CA ILE A 177 0.84 8.82 6.02
C ILE A 177 -0.06 8.82 7.25
N ALA A 178 -0.27 7.66 7.90
CA ALA A 178 -1.12 7.55 9.08
C ALA A 178 -0.67 8.53 10.18
N THR A 179 0.64 8.64 10.39
CA THR A 179 1.23 9.58 11.35
C THR A 179 0.99 11.03 10.97
N LEU A 180 1.18 11.39 9.69
CA LEU A 180 0.99 12.77 9.22
C LEU A 180 -0.47 13.22 9.27
N VAL A 181 -1.43 12.33 8.99
CA VAL A 181 -2.86 12.68 8.98
C VAL A 181 -3.51 12.64 10.37
N ALA A 182 -2.96 11.86 11.30
CA ALA A 182 -3.61 11.56 12.60
C ALA A 182 -4.05 12.80 13.38
N ARG A 183 -3.22 13.83 13.44
CA ARG A 183 -3.52 15.08 14.18
C ARG A 183 -4.65 15.91 13.60
N HIS A 184 -4.98 15.72 12.32
CA HIS A 184 -5.95 16.52 11.57
C HIS A 184 -7.36 15.94 11.57
N ILE A 185 -7.54 14.81 12.26
CA ILE A 185 -8.80 14.04 12.29
C ILE A 185 -9.16 13.83 13.77
N PRO A 186 -10.15 14.59 14.30
CA PRO A 186 -10.51 14.58 15.72
C PRO A 186 -10.91 13.19 16.25
N GLU A 187 -11.49 12.35 15.40
CA GLU A 187 -11.97 11.01 15.72
C GLU A 187 -10.84 9.99 15.91
N VAL A 188 -9.59 10.32 15.54
CA VAL A 188 -8.46 9.43 15.74
C VAL A 188 -8.15 9.29 17.22
N THR A 189 -8.33 8.07 17.72
CA THR A 189 -8.01 7.68 19.11
C THR A 189 -6.78 6.79 19.17
N THR A 190 -6.49 6.06 18.10
CA THR A 190 -5.38 5.10 18.06
C THR A 190 -4.64 5.18 16.71
N LEU A 191 -3.33 5.15 16.77
CA LEU A 191 -2.43 5.04 15.62
C LEU A 191 -1.61 3.75 15.77
N VAL A 192 -1.64 2.89 14.76
CA VAL A 192 -0.77 1.72 14.67
C VAL A 192 0.12 1.88 13.45
N THR A 193 1.42 1.77 13.61
CA THR A 193 2.37 1.69 12.49
C THR A 193 3.04 0.32 12.47
N ILE A 194 3.15 -0.27 11.30
CA ILE A 194 3.79 -1.57 11.05
C ILE A 194 4.96 -1.31 10.12
N ALA A 195 6.19 -1.52 10.57
CA ALA A 195 7.40 -1.20 9.80
C ALA A 195 7.33 0.23 9.20
N GLY A 196 6.89 1.22 10.00
CA GLY A 196 6.57 2.56 9.50
C GLY A 196 7.79 3.44 9.26
N GLY A 197 7.83 4.16 8.15
CA GLY A 197 8.86 5.15 7.82
C GLY A 197 8.64 6.46 8.56
N LEU A 198 8.98 6.52 9.85
CA LEU A 198 8.65 7.65 10.74
C LEU A 198 9.67 8.79 10.70
N ASP A 199 10.81 8.60 10.05
CA ASP A 199 11.78 9.64 9.69
C ASP A 199 12.27 9.41 8.25
N THR A 200 11.69 10.15 7.31
CA THR A 200 12.00 10.02 5.88
C THR A 200 13.42 10.47 5.54
N SER A 201 13.97 11.42 6.29
CA SER A 201 15.35 11.88 6.10
C SER A 201 16.35 10.81 6.55
N ALA A 202 16.14 10.20 7.73
CA ALA A 202 16.97 9.10 8.20
C ALA A 202 16.93 7.92 7.22
N TRP A 203 15.74 7.61 6.68
CA TRP A 203 15.55 6.52 5.71
C TRP A 203 16.30 6.78 4.40
N THR A 204 16.16 7.97 3.80
CA THR A 204 16.87 8.28 2.55
C THR A 204 18.38 8.30 2.73
N THR A 205 18.86 8.85 3.85
CA THR A 205 20.31 8.86 4.19
C THR A 205 20.84 7.44 4.37
N HIS A 206 20.13 6.58 5.10
CA HIS A 206 20.54 5.19 5.35
C HIS A 206 20.72 4.39 4.05
N HIS A 207 19.83 4.61 3.07
CA HIS A 207 19.87 3.90 1.79
C HIS A 207 20.68 4.63 0.69
N GLY A 208 21.22 5.79 0.94
CA GLY A 208 21.89 6.59 -0.08
C GLY A 208 20.93 7.10 -1.18
N PHE A 209 19.64 7.25 -0.86
CA PHE A 209 18.65 7.76 -1.80
C PHE A 209 18.61 9.29 -1.81
N SER A 210 18.14 9.86 -2.92
CA SER A 210 17.83 11.28 -2.99
C SER A 210 16.79 11.67 -1.92
N PRO A 211 16.95 12.82 -1.25
CA PRO A 211 15.99 13.31 -0.26
C PRO A 211 14.58 13.43 -0.86
N LEU A 212 13.56 13.12 -0.07
CA LEU A 212 12.16 13.37 -0.42
C LEU A 212 11.82 14.85 -0.16
N SER A 213 12.46 15.75 -0.91
CA SER A 213 12.46 17.20 -0.65
C SER A 213 11.08 17.85 -0.71
N GLU A 214 10.12 17.24 -1.42
CA GLU A 214 8.75 17.72 -1.57
C GLU A 214 7.78 17.05 -0.59
N SER A 215 8.26 16.14 0.24
CA SER A 215 7.46 15.35 1.18
C SER A 215 7.64 15.84 2.61
N LEU A 216 6.56 15.79 3.37
CA LEU A 216 6.60 16.00 4.82
C LEU A 216 7.31 14.82 5.50
N ASN A 217 8.09 15.14 6.54
CA ASN A 217 8.73 14.14 7.38
C ASN A 217 8.07 14.10 8.76
N PRO A 218 7.50 12.97 9.22
CA PRO A 218 6.90 12.85 10.55
C PRO A 218 7.82 13.30 11.69
N ALA A 219 9.11 12.97 11.62
CA ALA A 219 10.10 13.33 12.65
C ALA A 219 10.40 14.84 12.74
N LEU A 220 9.94 15.63 11.77
CA LEU A 220 10.03 17.10 11.75
C LEU A 220 8.71 17.79 12.10
N GLN A 221 7.64 17.01 12.32
CA GLN A 221 6.36 17.55 12.76
C GLN A 221 6.31 17.63 14.29
N PRO A 222 5.46 18.53 14.86
CA PRO A 222 5.21 18.52 16.29
C PRO A 222 4.72 17.14 16.78
N PRO A 223 4.88 16.78 18.08
CA PRO A 223 4.35 15.54 18.63
C PRO A 223 2.84 15.38 18.36
N LEU A 224 2.39 14.14 18.24
CA LEU A 224 0.96 13.85 18.16
C LEU A 224 0.24 14.21 19.47
N PRO A 225 -1.05 14.57 19.42
CA PRO A 225 -1.83 14.82 20.63
C PRO A 225 -1.75 13.63 21.60
N ALA A 226 -1.51 13.90 22.90
CA ALA A 226 -1.34 12.88 23.93
C ALA A 226 -2.55 11.94 24.10
N LYS A 227 -3.75 12.36 23.66
CA LYS A 227 -4.96 11.54 23.62
C LYS A 227 -4.87 10.36 22.64
N ILE A 228 -3.97 10.42 21.65
CA ILE A 228 -3.81 9.37 20.65
C ILE A 228 -2.88 8.29 21.22
N LEU A 229 -3.41 7.08 21.41
CA LEU A 229 -2.59 5.92 21.71
C LEU A 229 -1.78 5.55 20.46
N GLN A 230 -0.47 5.43 20.62
CA GLN A 230 0.41 5.05 19.52
C GLN A 230 1.01 3.66 19.75
N ILE A 231 0.88 2.77 18.76
CA ILE A 231 1.45 1.41 18.78
C ILE A 231 2.38 1.28 17.57
N HIS A 232 3.66 1.12 17.81
CA HIS A 232 4.66 1.00 16.75
C HIS A 232 5.25 -0.40 16.71
N MET A 233 4.91 -1.15 15.64
CA MET A 233 5.40 -2.51 15.42
C MET A 233 6.68 -2.45 14.59
N GLN A 234 7.78 -2.97 15.13
CA GLN A 234 9.11 -2.95 14.54
C GLN A 234 9.66 -4.37 14.37
N GLY A 235 10.23 -4.68 13.21
CA GLY A 235 10.90 -5.94 12.92
C GLY A 235 12.42 -5.80 13.12
N ASN A 236 13.02 -6.67 13.93
CA ASN A 236 14.47 -6.61 14.17
C ASN A 236 15.31 -7.06 12.95
N ARG A 237 14.68 -7.70 11.95
CA ARG A 237 15.30 -8.09 10.68
C ARG A 237 14.88 -7.19 9.51
N ASP A 238 14.20 -6.09 9.79
CA ASP A 238 13.78 -5.14 8.76
C ASP A 238 14.99 -4.31 8.31
N ILE A 239 15.52 -4.65 7.13
CA ILE A 239 16.64 -3.94 6.50
C ILE A 239 16.17 -2.74 5.67
N ASN A 240 14.86 -2.66 5.35
CA ASN A 240 14.31 -1.52 4.64
C ASN A 240 13.99 -0.35 5.57
N ILE A 241 13.38 -0.64 6.73
CA ILE A 241 13.14 0.36 7.78
C ILE A 241 13.64 -0.22 9.12
N PRO A 242 14.98 -0.27 9.32
CA PRO A 242 15.57 -0.66 10.60
C PRO A 242 14.96 0.13 11.76
N PRO A 243 14.70 -0.50 12.93
CA PRO A 243 14.04 0.14 14.08
C PRO A 243 14.66 1.47 14.52
N GLU A 244 15.99 1.60 14.40
CA GLU A 244 16.75 2.79 14.80
C GLU A 244 16.40 4.05 13.98
N LEU A 245 15.95 3.89 12.73
CA LEU A 245 15.57 5.02 11.87
C LEU A 245 14.35 5.78 12.41
N SER A 246 13.53 5.13 13.24
CA SER A 246 12.36 5.76 13.86
C SER A 246 12.70 6.49 15.18
N SER A 247 13.92 6.41 15.68
CA SER A 247 14.29 6.87 17.02
C SER A 247 14.03 8.35 17.27
N ARG A 248 14.31 9.21 16.26
CA ARG A 248 14.07 10.66 16.36
C ARG A 248 12.60 10.97 16.56
N PHE A 249 11.73 10.34 15.77
CA PHE A 249 10.28 10.50 15.90
C PHE A 249 9.80 10.00 17.27
N LEU A 250 10.14 8.76 17.63
CA LEU A 250 9.65 8.10 18.85
C LEU A 250 10.03 8.85 20.14
N LYS A 251 11.23 9.45 20.20
CA LYS A 251 11.68 10.24 21.36
C LYS A 251 10.83 11.48 21.63
N GLN A 252 10.12 11.98 20.62
CA GLN A 252 9.28 13.16 20.74
C GLN A 252 7.85 12.85 21.17
N GLN A 253 7.44 11.57 21.11
CA GLN A 253 6.05 11.18 21.32
C GLN A 253 5.77 10.82 22.78
N THR A 254 4.51 11.02 23.16
CA THR A 254 3.91 10.54 24.40
C THR A 254 2.89 9.46 24.10
N ASN A 255 2.45 8.69 25.11
CA ASN A 255 1.42 7.65 24.98
C ASN A 255 1.76 6.61 23.88
N ILE A 256 3.00 6.11 23.91
CA ILE A 256 3.53 5.16 22.93
C ILE A 256 3.73 3.77 23.51
N THR A 257 3.50 2.76 22.67
CA THR A 257 3.87 1.37 22.90
C THR A 257 4.71 0.89 21.71
N ILE A 258 5.92 0.42 21.94
CA ILE A 258 6.79 -0.14 20.91
C ILE A 258 6.79 -1.66 21.03
N LEU A 259 6.37 -2.35 19.98
CA LEU A 259 6.35 -3.80 19.90
C LEU A 259 7.44 -4.28 18.94
N LYS A 260 8.49 -4.90 19.49
CA LYS A 260 9.62 -5.42 18.71
C LYS A 260 9.46 -6.91 18.45
N TYR A 261 9.66 -7.33 17.21
CA TYR A 261 9.52 -8.71 16.76
C TYR A 261 10.84 -9.24 16.19
N ALA A 262 11.50 -10.13 16.93
CA ALA A 262 12.86 -10.60 16.62
C ALA A 262 12.99 -11.25 15.23
N ALA A 263 11.95 -11.98 14.76
CA ALA A 263 11.97 -12.70 13.48
C ALA A 263 11.32 -11.93 12.32
N ALA A 264 10.68 -10.78 12.58
CA ALA A 264 10.01 -10.02 11.54
C ALA A 264 11.00 -9.19 10.71
N ASP A 265 10.83 -9.23 9.39
CA ASP A 265 11.45 -8.33 8.44
C ASP A 265 10.43 -7.31 7.92
N HIS A 266 10.75 -6.59 6.81
CA HIS A 266 9.83 -5.59 6.26
C HIS A 266 8.48 -6.17 5.86
N THR A 267 8.42 -7.36 5.31
CA THR A 267 7.23 -7.98 4.72
C THR A 267 6.69 -9.17 5.50
N CYS A 268 7.56 -9.88 6.20
CA CYS A 268 7.23 -11.13 6.86
C CYS A 268 6.69 -10.93 8.28
N CYS A 269 5.82 -11.87 8.57
CA CYS A 269 5.41 -12.29 9.90
C CYS A 269 4.38 -11.40 10.60
N TRP A 270 4.00 -10.25 10.03
CA TRP A 270 3.03 -9.31 10.60
C TRP A 270 1.66 -9.95 10.84
N GLN A 271 1.19 -10.79 9.91
CA GLN A 271 -0.10 -11.50 10.03
C GLN A 271 -0.16 -12.41 11.26
N LYS A 272 0.96 -13.03 11.65
CA LYS A 272 1.04 -13.88 12.84
C LYS A 272 0.84 -13.08 14.13
N HIS A 273 1.34 -11.87 14.18
CA HIS A 273 1.31 -11.02 15.37
C HIS A 273 0.07 -10.13 15.44
N TRP A 274 -0.61 -9.94 14.31
CA TRP A 274 -1.72 -9.00 14.19
C TRP A 274 -2.91 -9.27 15.12
N PRO A 275 -3.36 -10.52 15.35
CA PRO A 275 -4.46 -10.80 16.28
C PRO A 275 -4.19 -10.32 17.72
N ALA A 276 -2.94 -10.40 18.19
CA ALA A 276 -2.57 -9.91 19.52
C ALA A 276 -2.65 -8.38 19.60
N VAL A 277 -2.26 -7.68 18.54
CA VAL A 277 -2.36 -6.22 18.44
C VAL A 277 -3.81 -5.78 18.39
N LEU A 278 -4.67 -6.44 17.63
CA LEU A 278 -6.12 -6.17 17.60
C LEU A 278 -6.75 -6.33 18.99
N LYS A 279 -6.35 -7.37 19.73
CA LYS A 279 -6.80 -7.57 21.13
C LYS A 279 -6.32 -6.43 22.04
N HIS A 280 -5.10 -5.95 21.85
CA HIS A 280 -4.55 -4.82 22.61
C HIS A 280 -5.32 -3.53 22.32
N ILE A 281 -5.57 -3.21 21.07
CA ILE A 281 -6.39 -2.05 20.65
C ILE A 281 -7.77 -2.11 21.34
N LYS A 282 -8.46 -3.25 21.25
CA LYS A 282 -9.78 -3.42 21.84
C LYS A 282 -9.79 -3.19 23.35
N LYS A 283 -8.79 -3.68 24.08
CA LYS A 283 -8.69 -3.53 25.53
C LYS A 283 -8.51 -2.05 25.95
N THR A 284 -7.69 -1.32 25.21
CA THR A 284 -7.39 0.10 25.54
C THR A 284 -8.55 1.03 25.19
N THR A 285 -9.30 0.75 24.10
CA THR A 285 -10.49 1.53 23.76
C THR A 285 -11.64 1.34 24.76
N HIS A 286 -11.81 0.14 25.35
CA HIS A 286 -12.83 -0.11 26.39
C HIS A 286 -12.53 0.65 27.69
N ASN A 287 -11.27 0.68 28.11
CA ASN A 287 -10.87 1.37 29.35
C ASN A 287 -11.05 2.91 29.24
N SER A 288 -10.86 3.49 28.05
CA SER A 288 -11.06 4.93 27.83
C SER A 288 -12.54 5.34 27.80
N THR A 289 -13.45 4.42 27.56
CA THR A 289 -14.91 4.70 27.54
C THR A 289 -15.53 4.59 28.95
N GLN A 290 -14.93 3.81 29.86
CA GLN A 290 -15.40 3.66 31.25
C GLN A 290 -14.93 4.79 32.16
N ASN A 291 -13.93 5.56 31.76
CA ASN A 291 -13.37 6.68 32.54
C ASN A 291 -13.89 8.07 32.08
N ARG A 292 -14.93 8.11 31.26
CA ARG A 292 -15.68 9.31 30.88
C ARG A 292 -17.07 9.29 31.46
#